data_3a71ccead1015ee46c8d03a0e0b8b507
#
_entry.id   3a71ccead1015ee46c8d03a0e0b8b507
#
_cell.length_a   1.000
_cell.length_b   1.000
_cell.length_c   1.000
_cell.angle_alpha   90.00
_cell.angle_beta   90.00
_cell.angle_gamma   90.00
#
_symmetry.space_group_name_H-M   'P 1'
#
loop_
_entity.id
_entity.type
_entity.pdbx_description
1 polymer ?
#
loop_
_entity_poly.entity_id
_entity_poly.type
_entity_poly.pdbx_seq_one_letter_code
_entity_poly.pdbx_strand_id
1 'polypeptide(L)'
;LADSIIEEPGFSRRVPEPPVRPPVNDVVGALPDDLSSVRRLIPFHDNYDHRLDELAAMVASLIDDRCQVQFGGLPIVDVSPRGDNKAVALEVLVDHLGISAADVVAFGDGGNDIEMLQWAGTGVAMGNAGSHVQDAADHVTATVEAGGVAAFLEPVLAPYL
;
A
#
# COMPACT_ATOMS: atom_id res chain seq x y z
N LEU A 1 15.31 -13.75 -5.57
CA LEU A 1 15.12 -13.24 -4.24
C LEU A 1 15.69 -11.83 -4.21
N ALA A 2 14.81 -10.84 -4.25
CA ALA A 2 15.17 -9.46 -4.46
C ALA A 2 15.80 -8.84 -3.20
N ASP A 3 17.12 -8.92 -3.10
CA ASP A 3 17.88 -8.22 -2.06
C ASP A 3 18.44 -6.87 -2.56
N SER A 4 17.77 -6.25 -3.55
CA SER A 4 18.28 -5.00 -4.12
C SER A 4 17.32 -3.85 -3.88
N ILE A 5 17.53 -3.13 -2.81
CA ILE A 5 17.00 -1.77 -2.66
C ILE A 5 18.00 -0.85 -3.37
N ILE A 6 17.55 -0.15 -4.39
CA ILE A 6 18.31 0.89 -5.07
C ILE A 6 17.92 2.22 -4.41
N GLU A 7 18.86 2.88 -3.78
CA GLU A 7 18.64 4.12 -3.03
C GLU A 7 19.34 5.30 -3.70
N GLU A 8 18.63 6.39 -3.86
CA GLU A 8 19.21 7.69 -4.17
C GLU A 8 19.62 8.47 -2.90
N PRO A 9 20.56 9.42 -2.99
CA PRO A 9 20.92 10.27 -1.86
C PRO A 9 19.69 10.99 -1.27
N GLY A 10 19.44 10.78 0.02
CA GLY A 10 18.32 11.40 0.72
C GLY A 10 17.18 10.46 1.10
N PHE A 11 17.04 9.32 0.45
CA PHE A 11 15.97 8.34 0.77
C PHE A 11 16.15 7.72 2.16
N SER A 12 17.39 7.43 2.56
CA SER A 12 17.73 6.83 3.86
C SER A 12 17.28 7.64 5.08
N ARG A 13 16.86 8.91 4.89
CA ARG A 13 16.35 9.74 6.00
C ARG A 13 14.95 9.37 6.47
N ARG A 14 14.22 8.52 5.74
CA ARG A 14 12.80 8.24 5.99
C ARG A 14 12.48 6.80 6.35
N VAL A 15 13.41 5.89 6.10
CA VAL A 15 13.25 4.46 6.42
C VAL A 15 14.23 4.09 7.51
N PRO A 16 13.82 3.41 8.61
CA PRO A 16 14.75 2.91 9.61
C PRO A 16 15.74 1.95 8.93
N GLU A 17 16.98 2.37 8.89
CA GLU A 17 18.18 1.71 8.36
C GLU A 17 17.96 0.42 7.55
N PRO A 18 17.78 0.51 6.24
CA PRO A 18 18.14 -0.58 5.35
C PRO A 18 19.68 -0.70 5.29
N PRO A 19 20.22 -1.85 4.89
CA PRO A 19 21.67 -2.00 4.73
C PRO A 19 22.17 -0.90 3.77
N VAL A 20 23.14 -0.13 4.25
CA VAL A 20 23.73 0.99 3.51
C VAL A 20 24.23 0.49 2.15
N ARG A 21 23.58 0.88 1.08
CA ARG A 21 24.06 0.70 -0.28
C ARG A 21 24.56 2.03 -0.82
N PRO A 22 25.59 2.05 -1.64
CA PRO A 22 26.04 3.29 -2.24
C PRO A 22 24.91 3.95 -3.05
N PRO A 23 24.80 5.27 -3.02
CA PRO A 23 23.80 5.98 -3.81
C PRO A 23 23.98 5.66 -5.29
N VAL A 24 22.88 5.37 -5.96
CA VAL A 24 22.86 5.11 -7.38
C VAL A 24 22.66 6.44 -8.09
N ASN A 25 23.68 6.89 -8.82
CA ASN A 25 23.59 8.10 -9.63
C ASN A 25 22.93 7.86 -11.00
N ASP A 26 22.77 6.61 -11.38
CA ASP A 26 22.11 6.17 -12.61
C ASP A 26 21.19 4.99 -12.27
N VAL A 27 19.92 5.32 -12.00
CA VAL A 27 18.90 4.32 -11.67
C VAL A 27 18.67 3.35 -12.83
N VAL A 28 18.73 3.82 -14.07
CA VAL A 28 18.50 2.99 -15.25
C VAL A 28 19.63 2.00 -15.43
N GLY A 29 20.88 2.42 -15.24
CA GLY A 29 22.05 1.53 -15.32
C GLY A 29 22.16 0.55 -14.15
N ALA A 30 21.45 0.81 -13.05
CA ALA A 30 21.45 -0.05 -11.86
C ALA A 30 20.28 -1.05 -11.84
N LEU A 31 19.30 -0.89 -12.73
CA LEU A 31 18.20 -1.84 -12.86
C LEU A 31 18.74 -3.18 -13.44
N PRO A 32 18.22 -4.31 -12.98
CA PRO A 32 18.56 -5.60 -13.57
C PRO A 32 18.11 -5.65 -15.04
N ASP A 33 18.84 -6.35 -15.89
CA ASP A 33 18.49 -6.55 -17.30
C ASP A 33 17.10 -7.18 -17.47
N ASP A 34 16.70 -8.02 -16.51
CA ASP A 34 15.35 -8.57 -16.40
C ASP A 34 14.53 -7.80 -15.36
N LEU A 35 13.65 -6.93 -15.83
CA LEU A 35 12.74 -6.14 -14.99
C LEU A 35 11.51 -6.94 -14.51
N SER A 36 11.37 -8.19 -14.89
CA SER A 36 10.22 -9.03 -14.49
C SER A 36 10.14 -9.25 -12.98
N SER A 37 11.27 -9.09 -12.28
CA SER A 37 11.35 -9.16 -10.82
C SER A 37 11.04 -7.84 -10.11
N VAL A 38 10.98 -6.71 -10.82
CA VAL A 38 10.64 -5.41 -10.24
C VAL A 38 9.15 -5.34 -9.99
N ARG A 39 8.75 -5.25 -8.73
CA ARG A 39 7.34 -5.21 -8.30
C ARG A 39 6.88 -3.83 -7.91
N ARG A 40 7.82 -2.95 -7.55
CA ARG A 40 7.50 -1.63 -7.01
C ARG A 40 8.63 -0.66 -7.29
N LEU A 41 8.29 0.57 -7.65
CA LEU A 41 9.21 1.71 -7.70
C LEU A 41 8.70 2.78 -6.75
N ILE A 42 9.61 3.38 -6.00
CA ILE A 42 9.30 4.48 -5.09
C ILE A 42 10.09 5.71 -5.57
N PRO A 43 9.49 6.55 -6.41
CA PRO A 43 10.13 7.78 -6.84
C PRO A 43 10.28 8.75 -5.67
N PHE A 44 11.43 9.37 -5.58
CA PHE A 44 11.76 10.35 -4.57
C PHE A 44 12.48 11.54 -5.19
N HIS A 45 12.18 12.75 -4.70
CA HIS A 45 12.88 13.95 -5.13
C HIS A 45 12.78 15.05 -4.06
N ASP A 46 13.90 15.60 -3.62
CA ASP A 46 13.98 16.58 -2.53
C ASP A 46 13.06 17.80 -2.71
N ASN A 47 12.87 18.27 -3.94
CA ASN A 47 11.99 19.41 -4.24
C ASN A 47 10.49 19.11 -4.04
N TYR A 48 10.12 17.85 -3.90
CA TYR A 48 8.72 17.40 -3.76
C TYR A 48 8.40 16.82 -2.38
N ASP A 49 9.29 17.02 -1.41
CA ASP A 49 9.18 16.45 -0.06
C ASP A 49 7.85 16.74 0.65
N HIS A 50 7.24 17.89 0.33
CA HIS A 50 5.94 18.34 0.87
C HIS A 50 4.87 18.52 -0.22
N ARG A 51 5.11 18.01 -1.44
CA ARG A 51 4.25 18.16 -2.62
C ARG A 51 4.09 16.83 -3.34
N LEU A 52 3.66 15.82 -2.59
CA LEU A 52 3.55 14.45 -3.12
C LEU A 52 2.54 14.33 -4.25
N ASP A 53 1.46 15.12 -4.21
CA ASP A 53 0.46 15.14 -5.30
C ASP A 53 1.09 15.61 -6.62
N GLU A 54 1.98 16.61 -6.57
CA GLU A 54 2.68 17.09 -7.77
C GLU A 54 3.70 16.05 -8.26
N LEU A 55 4.40 15.37 -7.35
CA LEU A 55 5.29 14.25 -7.70
C LEU A 55 4.50 13.11 -8.33
N ALA A 56 3.38 12.72 -7.75
CA ALA A 56 2.52 11.68 -8.26
C ALA A 56 1.98 12.02 -9.67
N ALA A 57 1.53 13.27 -9.88
CA ALA A 57 1.07 13.73 -11.17
C ALA A 57 2.18 13.71 -12.24
N MET A 58 3.40 14.14 -11.86
CA MET A 58 4.56 14.08 -12.75
C MET A 58 4.90 12.64 -13.10
N VAL A 59 4.98 11.74 -12.12
CA VAL A 59 5.28 10.32 -12.32
C VAL A 59 4.20 9.67 -13.19
N ALA A 60 2.91 9.95 -12.92
CA ALA A 60 1.80 9.44 -13.71
C ALA A 60 1.87 9.86 -15.19
N SER A 61 2.46 11.03 -15.49
CA SER A 61 2.67 11.48 -16.87
C SER A 61 3.80 10.74 -17.61
N LEU A 62 4.65 10.03 -16.90
CA LEU A 62 5.82 9.32 -17.42
C LEU A 62 5.59 7.80 -17.59
N ILE A 63 4.56 7.26 -16.96
CA ILE A 63 4.21 5.85 -17.03
C ILE A 63 3.06 5.62 -18.00
N ASP A 64 2.94 4.40 -18.52
CA ASP A 64 1.83 3.97 -19.36
C ASP A 64 0.74 3.22 -18.57
N ASP A 65 -0.26 2.70 -19.29
CA ASP A 65 -1.41 2.00 -18.72
C ASP A 65 -1.10 0.63 -18.07
N ARG A 66 0.13 0.14 -18.17
CA ARG A 66 0.58 -1.08 -17.48
C ARG A 66 0.90 -0.84 -16.01
N CYS A 67 1.09 0.42 -15.63
CA CYS A 67 1.43 0.81 -14.27
C CYS A 67 0.37 1.72 -13.64
N GLN A 68 0.40 1.82 -12.33
CA GLN A 68 -0.42 2.73 -11.54
C GLN A 68 0.42 3.45 -10.50
N VAL A 69 -0.01 4.67 -10.17
CA VAL A 69 0.56 5.45 -9.07
C VAL A 69 -0.39 5.38 -7.89
N GLN A 70 0.13 5.07 -6.72
CA GLN A 70 -0.65 4.97 -5.47
C GLN A 70 0.06 5.71 -4.33
N PHE A 71 -0.71 6.05 -3.29
CA PHE A 71 -0.21 6.53 -2.03
C PHE A 71 -0.28 5.41 -1.00
N GLY A 72 0.86 4.99 -0.49
CA GLY A 72 1.01 3.78 0.34
C GLY A 72 0.84 3.99 1.85
N GLY A 73 0.05 4.95 2.32
CA GLY A 73 -0.14 5.22 3.75
C GLY A 73 1.05 5.93 4.43
N LEU A 74 2.25 5.86 3.87
CA LEU A 74 3.38 6.74 4.17
C LEU A 74 3.36 7.92 3.20
N PRO A 75 4.04 9.05 3.51
CA PRO A 75 4.16 10.17 2.58
C PRO A 75 5.14 9.84 1.44
N ILE A 76 4.84 8.81 0.69
CA ILE A 76 5.60 8.36 -0.47
C ILE A 76 4.67 8.11 -1.66
N VAL A 77 5.19 8.37 -2.84
CA VAL A 77 4.57 7.96 -4.11
C VAL A 77 5.04 6.54 -4.43
N ASP A 78 4.13 5.70 -4.84
CA ASP A 78 4.36 4.29 -5.14
C ASP A 78 3.91 3.98 -6.57
N VAL A 79 4.76 3.34 -7.35
CA VAL A 79 4.45 2.87 -8.69
C VAL A 79 4.51 1.35 -8.71
N SER A 80 3.40 0.74 -9.09
CA SER A 80 3.26 -0.72 -9.18
C SER A 80 2.61 -1.12 -10.51
N PRO A 81 2.71 -2.38 -10.92
CA PRO A 81 1.90 -2.89 -12.03
C PRO A 81 0.42 -2.62 -11.80
N ARG A 82 -0.30 -2.27 -12.86
CA ARG A 82 -1.75 -2.10 -12.77
C ARG A 82 -2.43 -3.41 -12.41
N GLY A 83 -3.33 -3.36 -11.45
CA GLY A 83 -4.03 -4.52 -10.92
C GLY A 83 -3.31 -5.22 -9.76
N ASP A 84 -2.06 -4.86 -9.46
CA ASP A 84 -1.41 -5.31 -8.23
C ASP A 84 -1.97 -4.48 -7.05
N ASN A 85 -2.90 -5.06 -6.32
CA ASN A 85 -3.47 -4.47 -5.12
C ASN A 85 -3.69 -5.52 -4.02
N LYS A 86 -4.08 -5.08 -2.84
CA LYS A 86 -4.26 -5.96 -1.69
C LYS A 86 -5.44 -6.94 -1.87
N ALA A 87 -6.48 -6.54 -2.59
CA ALA A 87 -7.63 -7.39 -2.86
C ALA A 87 -7.24 -8.61 -3.70
N VAL A 88 -6.50 -8.40 -4.79
CA VAL A 88 -6.02 -9.51 -5.66
C VAL A 88 -5.16 -10.49 -4.89
N ALA A 89 -4.27 -10.00 -4.01
CA ALA A 89 -3.45 -10.88 -3.19
C ALA A 89 -4.28 -11.70 -2.19
N LEU A 90 -5.30 -11.08 -1.60
CA LEU A 90 -6.21 -11.77 -0.69
C LEU A 90 -7.12 -12.76 -1.42
N GLU A 91 -7.59 -12.43 -2.62
CA GLU A 91 -8.39 -13.35 -3.45
C GLU A 91 -7.64 -14.66 -3.70
N VAL A 92 -6.37 -14.57 -4.11
CA VAL A 92 -5.52 -15.76 -4.30
C VAL A 92 -5.36 -16.54 -3.00
N LEU A 93 -5.19 -15.87 -1.88
CA LEU A 93 -5.01 -16.52 -0.58
C LEU A 93 -6.30 -17.25 -0.12
N VAL A 94 -7.45 -16.58 -0.18
CA VAL A 94 -8.71 -17.16 0.29
C VAL A 94 -9.17 -18.31 -0.61
N ASP A 95 -8.94 -18.21 -1.93
CA ASP A 95 -9.17 -19.31 -2.87
C ASP A 95 -8.34 -20.54 -2.50
N HIS A 96 -7.05 -20.34 -2.19
CA HIS A 96 -6.18 -21.42 -1.74
C HIS A 96 -6.63 -22.05 -0.43
N LEU A 97 -7.23 -21.26 0.48
CA LEU A 97 -7.74 -21.72 1.78
C LEU A 97 -9.17 -22.27 1.70
N GLY A 98 -9.85 -22.11 0.56
CA GLY A 98 -11.26 -22.51 0.41
C GLY A 98 -12.22 -21.63 1.22
N ILE A 99 -11.85 -20.37 1.48
CA ILE A 99 -12.65 -19.38 2.20
C ILE A 99 -13.37 -18.49 1.18
N SER A 100 -14.61 -18.11 1.45
CA SER A 100 -15.34 -17.14 0.63
C SER A 100 -14.92 -15.71 0.99
N ALA A 101 -14.79 -14.81 0.01
CA ALA A 101 -14.61 -13.39 0.26
C ALA A 101 -15.70 -12.82 1.19
N ALA A 102 -16.93 -13.37 1.12
CA ALA A 102 -18.04 -13.00 1.99
C ALA A 102 -17.78 -13.28 3.50
N ASP A 103 -16.84 -14.17 3.81
CA ASP A 103 -16.45 -14.52 5.17
C ASP A 103 -15.21 -13.75 5.65
N VAL A 104 -14.71 -12.80 4.84
CA VAL A 104 -13.52 -11.99 5.15
C VAL A 104 -13.93 -10.66 5.77
N VAL A 105 -13.28 -10.31 6.87
CA VAL A 105 -13.30 -8.95 7.43
C VAL A 105 -11.95 -8.29 7.14
N ALA A 106 -11.96 -7.16 6.44
CA ALA A 106 -10.76 -6.40 6.13
C ALA A 106 -10.74 -5.06 6.86
N PHE A 107 -9.56 -4.65 7.32
CA PHE A 107 -9.34 -3.35 7.97
C PHE A 107 -8.34 -2.53 7.16
N GLY A 108 -8.60 -1.22 7.01
CA GLY A 108 -7.72 -0.34 6.26
C GLY A 108 -7.83 1.12 6.67
N ASP A 109 -6.78 1.91 6.42
CA ASP A 109 -6.75 3.35 6.70
C ASP A 109 -6.17 4.19 5.56
N GLY A 110 -5.57 3.56 4.55
CA GLY A 110 -4.96 4.20 3.40
C GLY A 110 -5.75 4.06 2.10
N GLY A 111 -5.47 4.93 1.13
CA GLY A 111 -6.10 4.86 -0.19
C GLY A 111 -5.84 3.54 -0.92
N ASN A 112 -4.71 2.90 -0.65
CA ASN A 112 -4.35 1.58 -1.18
C ASN A 112 -5.09 0.41 -0.51
N ASP A 113 -5.96 0.68 0.45
CA ASP A 113 -6.83 -0.32 1.09
C ASP A 113 -8.22 -0.35 0.49
N ILE A 114 -8.60 0.65 -0.30
CA ILE A 114 -9.97 0.83 -0.79
C ILE A 114 -10.48 -0.41 -1.51
N GLU A 115 -9.71 -0.93 -2.47
CA GLU A 115 -10.12 -2.13 -3.21
C GLU A 115 -10.26 -3.35 -2.30
N MET A 116 -9.39 -3.46 -1.29
CA MET A 116 -9.47 -4.54 -0.30
C MET A 116 -10.73 -4.42 0.57
N LEU A 117 -11.06 -3.21 1.03
CA LEU A 117 -12.24 -2.94 1.83
C LEU A 117 -13.53 -3.23 1.04
N GLN A 118 -13.57 -2.87 -0.24
CA GLN A 118 -14.70 -3.12 -1.12
C GLN A 118 -14.84 -4.58 -1.55
N TRP A 119 -13.74 -5.31 -1.62
CA TRP A 119 -13.70 -6.71 -2.01
C TRP A 119 -14.13 -7.65 -0.86
N ALA A 120 -13.78 -7.33 0.37
CA ALA A 120 -14.09 -8.16 1.53
C ALA A 120 -15.60 -8.20 1.80
N GLY A 121 -16.07 -9.28 2.39
CA GLY A 121 -17.46 -9.43 2.83
C GLY A 121 -17.85 -8.41 3.91
N THR A 122 -16.84 -7.88 4.63
CA THR A 122 -17.01 -6.77 5.55
C THR A 122 -15.74 -5.90 5.52
N GLY A 123 -15.84 -4.73 4.91
CA GLY A 123 -14.78 -3.73 4.89
C GLY A 123 -14.93 -2.74 6.05
N VAL A 124 -13.88 -2.58 6.84
CA VAL A 124 -13.87 -1.71 8.03
C VAL A 124 -12.76 -0.67 7.90
N ALA A 125 -13.12 0.60 7.74
CA ALA A 125 -12.17 1.70 7.76
C ALA A 125 -11.80 2.06 9.20
N MET A 126 -10.51 2.37 9.41
CA MET A 126 -10.06 2.89 10.70
C MET A 126 -10.54 4.33 10.90
N GLY A 127 -10.80 4.74 12.14
CA GLY A 127 -11.31 6.07 12.46
C GLY A 127 -10.33 7.22 12.13
N ASN A 128 -9.04 6.93 11.97
CA ASN A 128 -8.03 7.87 11.50
C ASN A 128 -7.89 7.92 9.96
N ALA A 129 -8.64 7.10 9.23
CA ALA A 129 -8.63 7.09 7.77
C ALA A 129 -9.20 8.38 7.17
N GLY A 130 -8.74 8.79 6.01
CA GLY A 130 -9.35 9.88 5.25
C GLY A 130 -10.79 9.56 4.85
N SER A 131 -11.62 10.61 4.67
CA SER A 131 -13.05 10.44 4.37
C SER A 131 -13.31 9.56 3.16
N HIS A 132 -12.49 9.66 2.10
CA HIS A 132 -12.60 8.84 0.88
C HIS A 132 -12.40 7.33 1.14
N VAL A 133 -11.62 6.95 2.17
CA VAL A 133 -11.45 5.56 2.59
C VAL A 133 -12.63 5.12 3.44
N GLN A 134 -13.09 6.00 4.36
CA GLN A 134 -14.26 5.73 5.20
C GLN A 134 -15.53 5.55 4.36
N ASP A 135 -15.71 6.38 3.32
CA ASP A 135 -16.86 6.30 2.40
C ASP A 135 -16.86 5.02 1.54
N ALA A 136 -15.70 4.39 1.37
CA ALA A 136 -15.54 3.14 0.60
C ALA A 136 -15.75 1.87 1.42
N ALA A 137 -15.85 1.97 2.74
CA ALA A 137 -15.98 0.84 3.66
C ALA A 137 -17.45 0.65 4.11
N ASP A 138 -17.79 -0.57 4.53
CA ASP A 138 -19.12 -0.86 5.12
C ASP A 138 -19.27 -0.27 6.52
N HIS A 139 -18.14 -0.20 7.27
CA HIS A 139 -18.10 0.29 8.64
C HIS A 139 -16.90 1.17 8.89
N VAL A 140 -17.03 2.06 9.88
CA VAL A 140 -15.91 2.83 10.43
C VAL A 140 -15.76 2.44 11.90
N THR A 141 -14.55 2.06 12.30
CA THR A 141 -14.24 1.73 13.70
C THR A 141 -13.47 2.88 14.39
N ALA A 142 -13.00 2.65 15.60
CA ALA A 142 -12.14 3.61 16.31
C ALA A 142 -10.79 3.78 15.62
N THR A 143 -10.00 4.76 16.05
CA THR A 143 -8.66 4.99 15.50
C THR A 143 -7.69 3.85 15.86
N VAL A 144 -6.54 3.80 15.18
CA VAL A 144 -5.47 2.85 15.51
C VAL A 144 -5.05 2.99 16.97
N GLU A 145 -4.85 4.23 17.44
CA GLU A 145 -4.43 4.53 18.82
C GLU A 145 -5.48 4.12 19.85
N ALA A 146 -6.76 4.13 19.47
CA ALA A 146 -7.87 3.70 20.33
C ALA A 146 -8.18 2.20 20.20
N GLY A 147 -7.34 1.43 19.49
CA GLY A 147 -7.50 -0.01 19.36
C GLY A 147 -8.68 -0.43 18.47
N GLY A 148 -8.95 0.33 17.38
CA GLY A 148 -10.14 0.16 16.53
C GLY A 148 -10.37 -1.26 16.04
N VAL A 149 -9.34 -2.00 15.66
CA VAL A 149 -9.48 -3.41 15.24
C VAL A 149 -10.04 -4.28 16.37
N ALA A 150 -9.47 -4.16 17.57
CA ALA A 150 -9.93 -4.90 18.73
C ALA A 150 -11.37 -4.53 19.11
N ALA A 151 -11.69 -3.24 19.12
CA ALA A 151 -13.03 -2.74 19.44
C ALA A 151 -14.11 -3.27 18.48
N PHE A 152 -13.76 -3.45 17.18
CA PHE A 152 -14.67 -4.01 16.20
C PHE A 152 -14.81 -5.54 16.36
N LEU A 153 -13.71 -6.25 16.59
CA LEU A 153 -13.70 -7.71 16.64
C LEU A 153 -14.23 -8.28 17.97
N GLU A 154 -14.06 -7.57 19.08
CA GLU A 154 -14.42 -8.05 20.42
C GLU A 154 -15.90 -8.53 20.50
N PRO A 155 -16.91 -7.76 20.06
CA PRO A 155 -18.30 -8.23 20.06
C PRO A 155 -18.56 -9.35 19.05
N VAL A 156 -17.81 -9.43 17.94
CA VAL A 156 -17.93 -10.49 16.93
C VAL A 156 -17.39 -11.81 17.46
N LEU A 157 -16.30 -11.77 18.21
CA LEU A 157 -15.61 -12.95 18.75
C LEU A 157 -16.18 -13.41 20.10
N ALA A 158 -16.85 -12.53 20.86
CA ALA A 158 -17.38 -12.83 22.19
C ALA A 158 -18.20 -14.12 22.28
N PRO A 159 -19.03 -14.52 21.28
CA PRO A 159 -19.75 -15.79 21.32
C PRO A 159 -18.88 -17.04 21.20
N TYR A 160 -17.62 -16.90 20.82
CA TYR A 160 -16.69 -18.01 20.56
C TYR A 160 -15.58 -18.13 21.61
N LEU A 161 -15.49 -17.18 22.55
CA LEU A 161 -14.56 -17.15 23.66
C LEU A 161 -15.21 -17.59 24.97
#